data_beeaefd7f8d665e550c70deed8ccc33a
#
_entry.id   beeaefd7f8d665e550c70deed8ccc33a
#
_cell.length_a   1.000
_cell.length_b   1.000
_cell.length_c   1.000
_cell.angle_alpha   90.00
_cell.angle_beta   90.00
_cell.angle_gamma   90.00
#
_symmetry.space_group_name_H-M   'P 1'
#
loop_
_entity.id
_entity.type
_entity.pdbx_description
1 polymer ?
#
loop_
_entity_poly.entity_id
_entity_poly.type
_entity_poly.pdbx_seq_one_letter_code
_entity_poly.pdbx_strand_id
1 'polypeptide(L)'
;MQSLTGSLARLSLCARPALARCASPAAAPVASTSRLVLPPPPSHAFSTSSAAHATLNQVTRGARKPVPRPVKTPALEGSYQKKGVCSKVYTVKPKKPNSAVRKVAKVKLSTGRAVIAYIPGEGHNLQEHSVVLVRGGRTQDLPGAKYKIVRGALDLGGVAGRAVSRSKYGTKKPKK
;
A
#
# COMPACT_ATOMS: atom_id res chain seq x y z
N MET A 1 -49.40 -16.90 -33.48
CA MET A 1 -49.68 -15.61 -34.13
C MET A 1 -48.77 -14.56 -33.53
N GLN A 2 -47.85 -14.12 -34.34
CA GLN A 2 -47.33 -12.76 -34.51
C GLN A 2 -46.76 -12.07 -33.28
N SER A 3 -45.61 -11.42 -33.26
CA SER A 3 -44.75 -10.89 -34.35
C SER A 3 -43.38 -10.50 -33.78
N LEU A 4 -42.38 -10.68 -34.59
CA LEU A 4 -41.03 -10.17 -34.51
C LEU A 4 -41.00 -8.63 -34.63
N THR A 5 -40.26 -7.92 -33.80
CA THR A 5 -39.66 -6.64 -34.21
C THR A 5 -38.27 -6.53 -33.63
N GLY A 6 -37.29 -6.59 -34.51
CA GLY A 6 -35.88 -6.34 -34.22
C GLY A 6 -35.63 -4.83 -34.10
N SER A 7 -34.61 -4.49 -33.32
CA SER A 7 -34.00 -3.16 -33.36
C SER A 7 -32.49 -3.29 -33.50
N LEU A 8 -32.03 -2.74 -34.59
CA LEU A 8 -30.63 -2.72 -35.05
C LEU A 8 -29.74 -1.88 -34.14
N ALA A 9 -28.65 -2.46 -33.73
CA ALA A 9 -27.54 -1.80 -33.07
C ALA A 9 -26.82 -0.85 -34.04
N ARG A 10 -26.69 0.40 -33.67
CA ARG A 10 -25.80 1.37 -34.33
C ARG A 10 -24.39 1.19 -33.87
N LEU A 11 -23.53 0.69 -34.74
CA LEU A 11 -22.09 0.77 -34.63
C LEU A 11 -21.63 2.22 -34.82
N SER A 12 -21.15 2.86 -33.78
CA SER A 12 -20.46 4.14 -33.85
C SER A 12 -18.98 3.88 -34.06
N LEU A 13 -18.49 4.09 -35.27
CA LEU A 13 -17.08 4.18 -35.60
C LEU A 13 -16.51 5.48 -35.01
N CYS A 14 -15.69 5.39 -33.98
CA CYS A 14 -14.90 6.51 -33.51
C CYS A 14 -13.65 6.63 -34.39
N ALA A 15 -13.63 7.63 -35.26
CA ALA A 15 -12.51 8.00 -36.13
C ALA A 15 -11.35 8.56 -35.25
N ARG A 16 -10.15 8.00 -35.45
CA ARG A 16 -8.90 8.51 -34.89
C ARG A 16 -8.49 9.78 -35.66
N PRO A 17 -8.09 10.87 -34.97
CA PRO A 17 -7.48 12.00 -35.64
C PRO A 17 -6.03 11.66 -36.03
N ALA A 18 -5.71 11.96 -37.29
CA ALA A 18 -4.37 11.82 -37.86
C ALA A 18 -3.39 12.82 -37.23
N LEU A 19 -2.22 12.32 -36.85
CA LEU A 19 -1.08 13.13 -36.43
C LEU A 19 -0.55 13.97 -37.59
N ALA A 20 -0.69 15.28 -37.48
CA ALA A 20 -0.07 16.24 -38.36
C ALA A 20 1.46 16.21 -38.18
N ARG A 21 2.17 15.84 -39.24
CA ARG A 21 3.62 15.97 -39.38
C ARG A 21 3.96 17.47 -39.49
N CYS A 22 4.62 18.03 -38.48
CA CYS A 22 5.30 19.29 -38.61
C CYS A 22 6.54 19.12 -39.48
N ALA A 23 6.53 19.73 -40.66
CA ALA A 23 7.69 19.87 -41.55
C ALA A 23 8.63 20.95 -40.97
N SER A 24 9.85 20.57 -40.71
CA SER A 24 10.92 21.51 -40.33
C SER A 24 11.43 22.24 -41.58
N PRO A 25 11.63 23.57 -41.55
CA PRO A 25 12.29 24.29 -42.63
C PRO A 25 13.79 24.02 -42.61
N ALA A 26 14.34 23.71 -43.79
CA ALA A 26 15.77 23.54 -44.03
C ALA A 26 16.52 24.86 -43.77
N ALA A 27 17.44 24.84 -42.82
CA ALA A 27 18.38 25.94 -42.60
C ALA A 27 19.59 25.84 -43.52
N ALA A 28 19.89 26.93 -44.20
CA ALA A 28 21.06 27.09 -45.04
C ALA A 28 22.38 27.04 -44.24
N PRO A 29 23.50 26.59 -44.81
CA PRO A 29 24.78 26.55 -44.11
C PRO A 29 25.40 27.94 -44.04
N VAL A 30 25.51 28.45 -42.83
CA VAL A 30 26.30 29.66 -42.56
C VAL A 30 27.76 29.23 -42.30
N ALA A 31 28.69 29.65 -43.11
CA ALA A 31 30.12 29.44 -42.91
C ALA A 31 30.55 30.11 -41.60
N SER A 32 30.88 29.33 -40.58
CA SER A 32 31.40 29.85 -39.33
C SER A 32 32.92 29.77 -39.28
N THR A 33 33.52 30.93 -39.19
CA THR A 33 34.92 31.15 -38.79
C THR A 33 35.12 30.51 -37.39
N SER A 34 35.93 29.47 -37.35
CA SER A 34 36.30 28.77 -36.10
C SER A 34 37.24 29.67 -35.28
N ARG A 35 36.67 30.43 -34.34
CA ARG A 35 37.39 30.90 -33.17
C ARG A 35 37.51 29.76 -32.17
N LEU A 36 38.75 29.32 -31.93
CA LEU A 36 39.05 28.41 -30.79
C LEU A 36 38.74 29.17 -29.49
N VAL A 37 37.52 28.94 -28.99
CA VAL A 37 37.16 29.38 -27.64
C VAL A 37 37.67 28.29 -26.71
N LEU A 38 38.76 28.55 -26.02
CA LEU A 38 39.24 27.74 -24.90
C LEU A 38 38.11 27.66 -23.85
N PRO A 39 37.79 26.46 -23.39
CA PRO A 39 36.81 26.32 -22.31
C PRO A 39 37.32 27.07 -21.06
N PRO A 40 36.45 27.82 -20.33
CA PRO A 40 36.87 28.46 -19.11
C PRO A 40 37.35 27.38 -18.11
N PRO A 41 38.40 27.69 -17.31
CA PRO A 41 38.87 26.73 -16.29
C PRO A 41 37.72 26.33 -15.36
N PRO A 42 37.66 25.07 -14.90
CA PRO A 42 36.63 24.64 -13.96
C PRO A 42 36.74 25.51 -12.71
N SER A 43 35.77 26.39 -12.52
CA SER A 43 35.64 27.10 -11.26
C SER A 43 35.25 26.04 -10.23
N HIS A 44 36.20 25.66 -9.39
CA HIS A 44 35.91 24.90 -8.19
C HIS A 44 35.05 25.77 -7.28
N ALA A 45 33.75 25.76 -7.54
CA ALA A 45 32.79 26.28 -6.60
C ALA A 45 32.93 25.41 -5.36
N PHE A 46 33.61 25.94 -4.35
CA PHE A 46 33.51 25.37 -3.02
C PHE A 46 32.02 25.35 -2.65
N SER A 47 31.40 24.21 -2.82
CA SER A 47 30.09 23.99 -2.27
C SER A 47 30.21 24.02 -0.72
N THR A 48 30.06 25.21 -0.18
CA THR A 48 29.80 25.39 1.24
C THR A 48 28.36 24.92 1.52
N SER A 49 28.05 23.66 1.22
CA SER A 49 26.93 23.00 1.85
C SER A 49 27.32 22.82 3.30
N SER A 50 27.14 23.87 4.09
CA SER A 50 27.22 23.77 5.54
C SER A 50 26.25 22.67 5.92
N ALA A 51 26.81 21.58 6.48
CA ALA A 51 25.99 20.56 7.12
C ALA A 51 24.97 21.30 7.98
N ALA A 52 23.70 21.16 7.66
CA ALA A 52 22.63 21.97 8.25
C ALA A 52 22.40 21.59 9.72
N HIS A 53 23.40 21.80 10.55
CA HIS A 53 23.26 21.78 12.01
C HIS A 53 22.52 23.06 12.39
N ALA A 54 21.21 22.91 12.62
CA ALA A 54 20.42 24.03 13.07
C ALA A 54 20.99 24.56 14.41
N THR A 55 21.28 25.85 14.44
CA THR A 55 21.69 26.52 15.69
C THR A 55 20.54 26.50 16.69
N LEU A 56 20.84 26.70 17.98
CA LEU A 56 19.82 26.75 19.04
C LEU A 56 18.71 27.75 18.71
N ASN A 57 19.05 28.93 18.19
CA ASN A 57 18.09 29.94 17.81
C ASN A 57 17.16 29.51 16.64
N GLN A 58 17.71 28.78 15.67
CA GLN A 58 16.92 28.21 14.59
C GLN A 58 15.93 27.12 15.10
N VAL A 59 16.37 26.30 16.08
CA VAL A 59 15.49 25.31 16.71
C VAL A 59 14.36 26.00 17.49
N THR A 60 14.69 27.03 18.27
CA THR A 60 13.71 27.81 19.03
C THR A 60 12.69 28.51 18.14
N ARG A 61 13.09 28.99 16.96
CA ARG A 61 12.23 29.59 15.93
C ARG A 61 11.45 28.56 15.09
N GLY A 62 11.57 27.26 15.38
CA GLY A 62 10.87 26.21 14.64
C GLY A 62 11.40 25.97 13.22
N ALA A 63 12.68 26.24 12.96
CA ALA A 63 13.29 26.01 11.64
C ALA A 63 13.27 24.53 11.20
N ARG A 64 13.21 23.59 12.15
CA ARG A 64 13.08 22.15 11.87
C ARG A 64 11.63 21.80 11.59
N LYS A 65 11.32 21.51 10.35
CA LYS A 65 10.01 20.99 9.97
C LYS A 65 9.98 19.46 10.22
N PRO A 66 8.98 18.91 10.92
CA PRO A 66 8.85 17.47 11.09
C PRO A 66 8.63 16.82 9.73
N VAL A 67 9.43 15.82 9.39
CA VAL A 67 9.23 15.02 8.18
C VAL A 67 7.98 14.15 8.41
N PRO A 68 6.94 14.25 7.56
CA PRO A 68 5.74 13.44 7.69
C PRO A 68 6.09 11.95 7.54
N ARG A 69 5.77 11.16 8.56
CA ARG A 69 6.01 9.72 8.52
C ARG A 69 5.00 9.05 7.58
N PRO A 70 5.44 8.18 6.67
CA PRO A 70 4.52 7.46 5.79
C PRO A 70 3.56 6.58 6.60
N VAL A 71 2.30 6.55 6.22
CA VAL A 71 1.26 5.75 6.86
C VAL A 71 1.59 4.27 6.71
N LYS A 72 1.72 3.54 7.83
CA LYS A 72 2.06 2.10 7.84
C LYS A 72 0.88 1.21 7.40
N THR A 73 -0.34 1.69 7.53
CA THR A 73 -1.59 0.94 7.26
C THR A 73 -2.56 1.73 6.37
N PRO A 74 -2.25 1.93 5.09
CA PRO A 74 -3.03 2.81 4.21
C PRO A 74 -4.46 2.32 3.96
N ALA A 75 -4.76 1.02 4.11
CA ALA A 75 -6.10 0.49 3.86
C ALA A 75 -7.10 0.76 4.98
N LEU A 76 -6.64 1.20 6.16
CA LEU A 76 -7.52 1.56 7.27
C LEU A 76 -7.96 3.03 7.25
N GLU A 77 -7.34 3.88 6.41
CA GLU A 77 -7.73 5.28 6.21
C GLU A 77 -7.89 6.06 7.52
N GLY A 78 -6.89 5.95 8.41
CA GLY A 78 -6.90 6.61 9.71
C GLY A 78 -7.77 5.96 10.79
N SER A 79 -8.57 4.96 10.47
CA SER A 79 -9.37 4.22 11.46
C SER A 79 -8.53 3.20 12.21
N TYR A 80 -8.83 2.97 13.48
CA TYR A 80 -8.16 1.95 14.29
C TYR A 80 -8.41 0.53 13.76
N GLN A 81 -9.63 0.27 13.30
CA GLN A 81 -10.08 -1.02 12.80
C GLN A 81 -11.12 -0.82 11.69
N LYS A 82 -11.20 -1.78 10.79
CA LYS A 82 -12.26 -1.84 9.76
C LYS A 82 -12.79 -3.27 9.68
N LYS A 83 -14.09 -3.41 9.47
CA LYS A 83 -14.69 -4.72 9.15
C LYS A 83 -14.47 -5.07 7.69
N GLY A 84 -14.42 -6.36 7.40
CA GLY A 84 -14.27 -6.86 6.05
C GLY A 84 -14.74 -8.30 5.94
N VAL A 85 -14.85 -8.79 4.72
CA VAL A 85 -15.26 -10.14 4.39
C VAL A 85 -14.07 -10.94 3.88
N CYS A 86 -13.88 -12.15 4.38
CA CYS A 86 -12.84 -13.06 3.92
C CYS A 86 -13.17 -13.56 2.51
N SER A 87 -12.29 -13.27 1.54
CA SER A 87 -12.40 -13.81 0.17
C SER A 87 -11.75 -15.18 0.05
N LYS A 88 -10.64 -15.40 0.78
CA LYS A 88 -9.91 -16.68 0.78
C LYS A 88 -9.13 -16.84 2.09
N VAL A 89 -9.09 -18.04 2.63
CA VAL A 89 -8.25 -18.40 3.79
C VAL A 89 -7.22 -19.43 3.33
N TYR A 90 -5.95 -19.18 3.62
CA TYR A 90 -4.85 -20.04 3.17
C TYR A 90 -3.65 -19.96 4.12
N THR A 91 -2.66 -20.79 3.85
CA THR A 91 -1.43 -20.84 4.63
C THR A 91 -0.25 -20.33 3.82
N VAL A 92 0.70 -19.67 4.49
CA VAL A 92 1.90 -19.12 3.85
C VAL A 92 3.14 -19.55 4.64
N LYS A 93 4.20 -19.93 3.91
CA LYS A 93 5.52 -20.17 4.52
C LYS A 93 6.18 -18.82 4.84
N PRO A 94 6.83 -18.66 6.00
CA PRO A 94 7.56 -17.45 6.34
C PRO A 94 8.84 -17.31 5.52
N LYS A 95 9.41 -16.10 5.54
CA LYS A 95 10.72 -15.86 4.95
C LYS A 95 11.84 -16.54 5.76
N LYS A 96 12.96 -16.86 5.11
CA LYS A 96 14.18 -17.29 5.80
C LYS A 96 14.62 -16.28 6.87
N PRO A 97 15.15 -16.68 8.03
CA PRO A 97 15.53 -18.04 8.45
C PRO A 97 14.40 -18.88 9.06
N ASN A 98 13.17 -18.37 9.19
CA ASN A 98 12.10 -19.04 9.90
C ASN A 98 11.39 -20.10 9.04
N SER A 99 10.94 -21.18 9.69
CA SER A 99 10.12 -22.23 9.07
C SER A 99 8.87 -22.44 9.90
N ALA A 100 7.72 -22.37 9.25
CA ALA A 100 6.41 -22.58 9.86
C ALA A 100 5.32 -22.64 8.76
N VAL A 101 4.08 -22.86 9.17
CA VAL A 101 2.88 -22.74 8.31
C VAL A 101 1.97 -21.68 8.94
N ARG A 102 2.06 -20.44 8.44
CA ARG A 102 1.32 -19.30 8.98
C ARG A 102 -0.05 -19.18 8.31
N LYS A 103 -1.09 -18.96 9.10
CA LYS A 103 -2.46 -18.82 8.62
C LYS A 103 -2.75 -17.38 8.30
N VAL A 104 -3.24 -17.13 7.09
CA VAL A 104 -3.58 -15.79 6.58
C VAL A 104 -4.93 -15.82 5.87
N ALA A 105 -5.59 -14.68 5.83
CA ALA A 105 -6.81 -14.49 5.06
C ALA A 105 -6.66 -13.29 4.13
N LYS A 106 -7.17 -13.42 2.91
CA LYS A 106 -7.39 -12.30 2.00
C LYS A 106 -8.76 -11.72 2.34
N VAL A 107 -8.79 -10.48 2.79
CA VAL A 107 -10.00 -9.81 3.28
C VAL A 107 -10.31 -8.59 2.43
N LYS A 108 -11.54 -8.48 1.95
CA LYS A 108 -12.09 -7.29 1.32
C LYS A 108 -12.68 -6.40 2.42
N LEU A 109 -12.05 -5.25 2.65
CA LEU A 109 -12.47 -4.28 3.67
C LEU A 109 -13.70 -3.48 3.22
N SER A 110 -14.38 -2.86 4.18
CA SER A 110 -15.47 -1.90 3.91
C SER A 110 -15.03 -0.66 3.10
N THR A 111 -13.71 -0.39 3.04
CA THR A 111 -13.11 0.63 2.18
C THR A 111 -12.96 0.20 0.70
N GLY A 112 -13.43 -0.99 0.34
CA GLY A 112 -13.28 -1.58 -1.00
C GLY A 112 -11.92 -2.23 -1.29
N ARG A 113 -10.90 -1.99 -0.46
CA ARG A 113 -9.55 -2.53 -0.65
C ARG A 113 -9.43 -3.97 -0.18
N ALA A 114 -8.74 -4.81 -0.96
CA ALA A 114 -8.41 -6.17 -0.55
C ALA A 114 -7.02 -6.19 0.11
N VAL A 115 -6.93 -6.79 1.29
CA VAL A 115 -5.70 -6.89 2.08
C VAL A 115 -5.42 -8.30 2.53
N ILE A 116 -4.13 -8.61 2.75
CA ILE A 116 -3.71 -9.86 3.38
C ILE A 116 -3.58 -9.59 4.88
N ALA A 117 -4.37 -10.29 5.68
CA ALA A 117 -4.37 -10.17 7.13
C ALA A 117 -3.93 -11.49 7.78
N TYR A 118 -3.07 -11.40 8.79
CA TYR A 118 -2.61 -12.53 9.57
C TYR A 118 -3.65 -12.93 10.62
N ILE A 119 -3.89 -14.23 10.77
CA ILE A 119 -4.79 -14.80 11.79
C ILE A 119 -3.93 -15.15 13.01
N PRO A 120 -4.01 -14.40 14.14
CA PRO A 120 -3.21 -14.67 15.33
C PRO A 120 -3.80 -15.83 16.15
N GLY A 121 -2.93 -16.48 16.91
CA GLY A 121 -3.30 -17.55 17.83
C GLY A 121 -3.25 -18.94 17.21
N GLU A 122 -3.72 -19.91 17.96
CA GLU A 122 -3.74 -21.33 17.61
C GLU A 122 -5.14 -21.71 17.11
N GLY A 123 -5.20 -22.35 15.94
CA GLY A 123 -6.46 -22.74 15.31
C GLY A 123 -7.33 -21.53 14.92
N HIS A 124 -8.27 -21.73 14.05
CA HIS A 124 -9.29 -20.74 13.68
C HIS A 124 -10.50 -21.42 13.07
N ASN A 125 -11.65 -20.75 13.13
CA ASN A 125 -12.92 -21.18 12.55
C ASN A 125 -13.35 -20.37 11.32
N LEU A 126 -12.41 -19.58 10.74
CA LEU A 126 -12.70 -18.75 9.56
C LEU A 126 -12.85 -19.62 8.32
N GLN A 127 -13.86 -19.28 7.54
CA GLN A 127 -14.16 -19.81 6.21
C GLN A 127 -14.24 -18.66 5.19
N GLU A 128 -14.48 -18.97 3.94
CA GLU A 128 -14.82 -17.98 2.93
C GLU A 128 -16.13 -17.28 3.32
N HIS A 129 -16.22 -16.01 3.00
CA HIS A 129 -17.35 -15.12 3.34
C HIS A 129 -17.55 -14.79 4.83
N SER A 130 -16.70 -15.28 5.74
CA SER A 130 -16.73 -14.86 7.15
C SER A 130 -16.46 -13.36 7.28
N VAL A 131 -17.24 -12.70 8.13
CA VAL A 131 -17.05 -11.28 8.46
C VAL A 131 -16.03 -11.16 9.59
N VAL A 132 -15.01 -10.33 9.39
CA VAL A 132 -13.92 -10.18 10.36
C VAL A 132 -13.61 -8.72 10.64
N LEU A 133 -13.04 -8.46 11.82
CA LEU A 133 -12.52 -7.16 12.20
C LEU A 133 -11.00 -7.15 11.97
N VAL A 134 -10.52 -6.21 11.15
CA VAL A 134 -9.12 -6.09 10.78
C VAL A 134 -8.51 -4.88 11.46
N ARG A 135 -7.33 -5.04 12.04
CA ARG A 135 -6.51 -3.98 12.63
C ARG A 135 -5.14 -3.89 11.97
N GLY A 136 -4.47 -2.78 12.17
CA GLY A 136 -3.06 -2.64 11.79
C GLY A 136 -2.16 -3.54 12.66
N GLY A 137 -1.01 -3.86 12.11
CA GLY A 137 0.01 -4.67 12.80
C GLY A 137 0.76 -5.55 11.81
N ARG A 138 1.99 -5.16 11.48
CA ARG A 138 2.86 -5.93 10.59
C ARG A 138 3.26 -7.26 11.24
N THR A 139 3.30 -8.32 10.43
CA THR A 139 3.93 -9.59 10.78
C THR A 139 5.30 -9.64 10.13
N GLN A 140 6.37 -9.70 10.93
CA GLN A 140 7.75 -9.62 10.44
C GLN A 140 8.11 -10.81 9.54
N ASP A 141 7.60 -11.98 9.85
CA ASP A 141 7.86 -13.22 9.12
C ASP A 141 7.21 -13.29 7.74
N LEU A 142 6.15 -12.50 7.51
CA LEU A 142 5.37 -12.54 6.29
C LEU A 142 5.50 -11.20 5.54
N PRO A 143 6.27 -11.14 4.44
CA PRO A 143 6.31 -9.95 3.60
C PRO A 143 4.92 -9.67 3.01
N GLY A 144 4.49 -8.41 3.04
CA GLY A 144 3.16 -8.01 2.56
C GLY A 144 2.01 -8.10 3.57
N ALA A 145 2.14 -8.84 4.68
CA ALA A 145 1.12 -8.92 5.74
C ALA A 145 1.27 -7.75 6.73
N LYS A 146 0.62 -6.63 6.42
CA LYS A 146 0.63 -5.40 7.25
C LYS A 146 -0.54 -5.31 8.23
N TYR A 147 -1.47 -6.27 8.20
CA TYR A 147 -2.73 -6.28 8.95
C TYR A 147 -2.87 -7.57 9.75
N LYS A 148 -3.66 -7.52 10.81
CA LYS A 148 -4.02 -8.67 11.65
C LYS A 148 -5.51 -8.68 11.88
N ILE A 149 -6.10 -9.88 11.99
CA ILE A 149 -7.50 -10.06 12.36
C ILE A 149 -7.61 -10.05 13.89
N VAL A 150 -8.66 -9.44 14.40
CA VAL A 150 -8.95 -9.36 15.84
C VAL A 150 -9.68 -10.63 16.25
N ARG A 151 -9.18 -11.34 17.28
CA ARG A 151 -9.82 -12.53 17.86
C ARG A 151 -10.95 -12.13 18.80
N GLY A 152 -11.98 -12.97 18.88
CA GLY A 152 -13.13 -12.74 19.76
C GLY A 152 -14.07 -11.63 19.29
N ALA A 153 -14.00 -11.24 18.02
CA ALA A 153 -14.86 -10.25 17.40
C ALA A 153 -15.49 -10.80 16.12
N LEU A 154 -16.76 -10.53 15.91
CA LEU A 154 -17.54 -11.01 14.76
C LEU A 154 -17.43 -12.55 14.64
N ASP A 155 -17.14 -13.07 13.44
CA ASP A 155 -17.15 -14.51 13.17
C ASP A 155 -15.89 -15.24 13.67
N LEU A 156 -14.82 -14.52 14.03
CA LEU A 156 -13.62 -15.15 14.57
C LEU A 156 -13.68 -15.29 16.07
N GLY A 157 -13.92 -16.51 16.55
CA GLY A 157 -13.90 -16.82 17.99
C GLY A 157 -12.54 -16.61 18.66
N GLY A 158 -12.54 -16.51 19.98
CA GLY A 158 -11.31 -16.51 20.79
C GLY A 158 -10.57 -17.83 20.71
N VAL A 159 -9.32 -17.87 21.19
CA VAL A 159 -8.53 -19.10 21.28
C VAL A 159 -9.07 -19.95 22.44
N ALA A 160 -9.42 -21.19 22.16
CA ALA A 160 -9.89 -22.12 23.19
C ALA A 160 -8.78 -22.50 24.18
N GLY A 161 -9.14 -22.75 25.45
CA GLY A 161 -8.22 -23.26 26.47
C GLY A 161 -7.09 -22.33 26.90
N ARG A 162 -7.09 -21.07 26.49
CA ARG A 162 -6.00 -20.15 26.79
C ARG A 162 -6.17 -19.45 28.14
N ALA A 163 -5.29 -19.75 29.07
CA ALA A 163 -5.33 -19.22 30.45
C ALA A 163 -4.61 -17.86 30.57
N VAL A 164 -3.53 -17.61 29.80
CA VAL A 164 -2.65 -16.45 29.90
C VAL A 164 -2.74 -15.60 28.63
N SER A 165 -2.48 -14.28 28.72
CA SER A 165 -2.56 -13.31 27.60
C SER A 165 -3.94 -13.31 26.92
N ARG A 166 -5.00 -13.46 27.67
CA ARG A 166 -6.37 -13.65 27.19
C ARG A 166 -6.89 -12.53 26.31
N SER A 167 -6.64 -11.28 26.67
CA SER A 167 -7.10 -10.10 25.90
C SER A 167 -6.56 -10.10 24.47
N LYS A 168 -5.31 -10.49 24.25
CA LYS A 168 -4.69 -10.57 22.93
C LYS A 168 -5.36 -11.60 22.02
N TYR A 169 -5.94 -12.65 22.61
CA TYR A 169 -6.53 -13.77 21.87
C TYR A 169 -8.03 -13.89 22.05
N GLY A 170 -8.68 -12.87 22.60
CA GLY A 170 -10.14 -12.80 22.70
C GLY A 170 -10.76 -13.83 23.63
N THR A 171 -10.02 -14.33 24.63
CA THR A 171 -10.50 -15.35 25.58
C THR A 171 -11.03 -14.69 26.84
N LYS A 172 -12.22 -15.11 27.28
CA LYS A 172 -12.83 -14.63 28.52
C LYS A 172 -12.14 -15.25 29.75
N LYS A 173 -12.22 -14.55 30.90
CA LYS A 173 -11.77 -15.11 32.18
C LYS A 173 -12.60 -16.37 32.52
N PRO A 174 -11.97 -17.50 32.88
CA PRO A 174 -12.74 -18.68 33.34
C PRO A 174 -13.55 -18.30 34.57
N LYS A 175 -14.82 -18.73 34.60
CA LYS A 175 -15.62 -18.61 35.81
C LYS A 175 -15.07 -19.60 36.83
N LYS A 176 -14.91 -19.16 38.06
CA LYS A 176 -14.68 -20.05 39.21
C LYS A 176 -15.95 -20.82 39.50
#